data_430ed8b37348a35892365fa23c205fd0
#
_entry.id   430ed8b37348a35892365fa23c205fd0
#
_cell.length_a   1.000
_cell.length_b   1.000
_cell.length_c   1.000
_cell.angle_alpha   90.00
_cell.angle_beta   90.00
_cell.angle_gamma   90.00
#
_symmetry.space_group_name_H-M   'P 1'
#
loop_
_entity.id
_entity.type
_entity.pdbx_description
1 polymer ?
#
loop_
_entity_poly.entity_id
_entity_poly.type
_entity_poly.pdbx_seq_one_letter_code
_entity_poly.pdbx_strand_id
1 'polypeptide(L)'
;VLLYAKNYDMILACGGDGTLNEVLTGVMRAEKPLRLGYIPCGSTNDFAATLGISQKPQEAVGQILQEQFIQIDLGSFNERFFTYAASFGAFTATSYETSQNLKNALGHLAYVLNGAKQLVNMKRIPMRIEAKEHTEEGVYLYGGVTNTTTIGGVYSLPEEEVELNDGKFEVMMVRYPKTVPEYTSTVLNLAVRNYNDPNILFFHTDHVVFESTEVVPFTLDGEFGGDQTRCEIHCLHKAYTINGTRER
;
A
#
# COMPACT_ATOMS: atom_id res chain seq x y z
N VAL A 1 -5.78 -20.68 10.31
CA VAL A 1 -5.32 -20.02 11.55
C VAL A 1 -6.32 -20.30 12.67
N LEU A 2 -7.57 -19.84 12.57
CA LEU A 2 -8.55 -19.82 13.69
C LEU A 2 -8.74 -21.16 14.41
N LEU A 3 -8.77 -22.28 13.69
CA LEU A 3 -9.01 -23.59 14.27
C LEU A 3 -7.93 -24.05 15.26
N TYR A 4 -6.67 -23.63 15.03
CA TYR A 4 -5.52 -24.13 15.79
C TYR A 4 -4.76 -23.04 16.55
N ALA A 5 -5.10 -21.77 16.35
CA ALA A 5 -4.39 -20.62 16.93
C ALA A 5 -4.17 -20.75 18.45
N LYS A 6 -5.18 -21.24 19.19
CA LYS A 6 -5.10 -21.42 20.65
C LYS A 6 -4.00 -22.36 21.13
N ASN A 7 -3.50 -23.24 20.27
CA ASN A 7 -2.52 -24.28 20.61
C ASN A 7 -1.07 -23.86 20.30
N TYR A 8 -0.86 -22.71 19.66
CA TYR A 8 0.46 -22.25 19.19
C TYR A 8 0.70 -20.80 19.58
N ASP A 9 1.94 -20.41 19.74
CA ASP A 9 2.36 -19.04 20.05
C ASP A 9 2.85 -18.30 18.81
N MET A 10 3.04 -19.02 17.71
CA MET A 10 3.48 -18.50 16.42
C MET A 10 2.79 -19.23 15.27
N ILE A 11 2.49 -18.48 14.22
CA ILE A 11 2.03 -19.00 12.93
C ILE A 11 3.09 -18.66 11.87
N LEU A 12 3.38 -19.61 10.98
CA LEU A 12 4.28 -19.39 9.85
C LEU A 12 3.45 -19.21 8.57
N ALA A 13 3.66 -18.08 7.88
CA ALA A 13 3.16 -17.83 6.54
C ALA A 13 4.29 -18.07 5.52
N CYS A 14 4.13 -19.07 4.66
CA CYS A 14 5.06 -19.36 3.57
C CYS A 14 4.35 -19.06 2.24
N GLY A 15 4.69 -17.96 1.56
CA GLY A 15 4.01 -17.56 0.33
C GLY A 15 4.35 -16.16 -0.12
N GLY A 16 3.52 -15.58 -0.97
CA GLY A 16 3.58 -14.19 -1.38
C GLY A 16 2.73 -13.28 -0.48
N ASP A 17 2.61 -12.01 -0.89
CA ASP A 17 1.91 -10.96 -0.14
C ASP A 17 0.43 -11.31 0.10
N GLY A 18 -0.28 -11.90 -0.88
CA GLY A 18 -1.66 -12.36 -0.71
C GLY A 18 -1.80 -13.45 0.37
N THR A 19 -0.88 -14.44 0.41
CA THR A 19 -0.86 -15.46 1.47
C THR A 19 -0.61 -14.84 2.83
N LEU A 20 0.30 -13.87 2.91
CA LEU A 20 0.59 -13.13 4.13
C LEU A 20 -0.67 -12.42 4.65
N ASN A 21 -1.38 -11.69 3.77
CA ASN A 21 -2.61 -10.97 4.14
C ASN A 21 -3.70 -11.92 4.66
N GLU A 22 -3.93 -13.06 4.02
CA GLU A 22 -4.90 -14.07 4.47
C GLU A 22 -4.54 -14.65 5.85
N VAL A 23 -3.26 -14.98 6.07
CA VAL A 23 -2.79 -15.50 7.35
C VAL A 23 -2.91 -14.43 8.43
N LEU A 24 -2.50 -13.19 8.13
CA LEU A 24 -2.59 -12.06 9.05
C LEU A 24 -4.04 -11.76 9.42
N THR A 25 -4.97 -11.77 8.47
CA THR A 25 -6.41 -11.65 8.74
C THR A 25 -6.88 -12.71 9.73
N GLY A 26 -6.36 -13.93 9.63
CA GLY A 26 -6.65 -15.00 10.60
C GLY A 26 -5.98 -14.76 11.96
N VAL A 27 -4.78 -14.21 12.01
CA VAL A 27 -4.09 -13.83 13.25
C VAL A 27 -4.86 -12.73 13.98
N MET A 28 -5.31 -11.70 13.28
CA MET A 28 -6.07 -10.59 13.85
C MET A 28 -7.44 -10.99 14.43
N ARG A 29 -8.01 -12.07 13.90
CA ARG A 29 -9.29 -12.64 14.39
C ARG A 29 -9.10 -13.72 15.45
N ALA A 30 -7.86 -14.04 15.82
CA ALA A 30 -7.58 -15.03 16.85
C ALA A 30 -7.89 -14.48 18.25
N GLU A 31 -8.32 -15.37 19.16
CA GLU A 31 -8.67 -15.00 20.55
C GLU A 31 -7.45 -14.61 21.40
N LYS A 32 -6.26 -14.94 20.97
CA LYS A 32 -5.00 -14.60 21.66
C LYS A 32 -3.98 -13.98 20.71
N PRO A 33 -3.06 -13.15 21.21
CA PRO A 33 -1.94 -12.66 20.43
C PRO A 33 -1.07 -13.80 19.89
N LEU A 34 -0.72 -13.73 18.60
CA LEU A 34 0.15 -14.69 17.93
C LEU A 34 1.28 -13.93 17.25
N ARG A 35 2.50 -14.46 17.32
CA ARG A 35 3.59 -14.00 16.47
C ARG A 35 3.43 -14.56 15.06
N LEU A 36 3.76 -13.76 14.06
CA LEU A 36 3.72 -14.16 12.66
C LEU A 36 5.15 -14.32 12.13
N GLY A 37 5.52 -15.51 11.72
CA GLY A 37 6.72 -15.75 10.95
C GLY A 37 6.40 -15.71 9.46
N TYR A 38 7.04 -14.82 8.71
CA TYR A 38 6.84 -14.72 7.26
C TYR A 38 8.09 -15.21 6.53
N ILE A 39 7.88 -16.16 5.62
CA ILE A 39 8.90 -16.73 4.73
C ILE A 39 8.44 -16.39 3.30
N PRO A 40 9.05 -15.38 2.64
CA PRO A 40 8.63 -14.96 1.32
C PRO A 40 8.99 -16.01 0.28
N CYS A 41 7.95 -16.49 -0.43
CA CYS A 41 8.06 -17.50 -1.49
C CYS A 41 7.23 -17.10 -2.72
N GLY A 42 6.70 -15.88 -2.77
CA GLY A 42 5.96 -15.34 -3.91
C GLY A 42 6.88 -14.74 -4.97
N SER A 43 6.26 -14.16 -6.02
CA SER A 43 7.01 -13.58 -7.14
C SER A 43 7.54 -12.17 -6.83
N THR A 44 6.85 -11.39 -6.01
CA THR A 44 7.18 -9.98 -5.74
C THR A 44 7.65 -9.80 -4.29
N ASN A 45 6.82 -10.18 -3.33
CA ASN A 45 7.07 -10.07 -1.89
C ASN A 45 7.49 -8.64 -1.47
N ASP A 46 6.73 -7.65 -1.93
CA ASP A 46 7.03 -6.23 -1.72
C ASP A 46 7.12 -5.88 -0.23
N PHE A 47 6.23 -6.46 0.57
CA PHE A 47 6.21 -6.17 2.00
C PHE A 47 7.39 -6.81 2.75
N ALA A 48 7.90 -7.96 2.31
CA ALA A 48 9.10 -8.55 2.90
C ALA A 48 10.32 -7.62 2.77
N ALA A 49 10.47 -6.93 1.63
CA ALA A 49 11.54 -5.96 1.44
C ALA A 49 11.41 -4.77 2.40
N THR A 50 10.19 -4.27 2.61
CA THR A 50 9.90 -3.19 3.57
C THR A 50 10.27 -3.59 5.00
N LEU A 51 9.97 -4.83 5.40
CA LEU A 51 10.27 -5.36 6.73
C LEU A 51 11.75 -5.74 6.95
N GLY A 52 12.59 -5.68 5.91
CA GLY A 52 13.96 -6.18 5.96
C GLY A 52 14.05 -7.70 6.10
N ILE A 53 13.04 -8.41 5.59
CA ILE A 53 13.03 -9.88 5.52
C ILE A 53 13.76 -10.32 4.26
N SER A 54 14.67 -11.27 4.39
CA SER A 54 15.40 -11.81 3.24
C SER A 54 14.47 -12.53 2.27
N GLN A 55 14.68 -12.28 0.97
CA GLN A 55 13.98 -12.99 -0.12
C GLN A 55 14.42 -14.45 -0.26
N LYS A 56 15.48 -14.86 0.44
CA LYS A 56 15.94 -16.25 0.48
C LYS A 56 15.29 -16.96 1.68
N PRO A 57 14.48 -18.01 1.45
CA PRO A 57 13.73 -18.66 2.52
C PRO A 57 14.58 -19.13 3.71
N GLN A 58 15.81 -19.63 3.45
CA GLN A 58 16.71 -20.10 4.50
C GLN A 58 17.16 -18.97 5.43
N GLU A 59 17.43 -17.78 4.87
CA GLU A 59 17.83 -16.61 5.64
C GLU A 59 16.63 -16.04 6.43
N ALA A 60 15.43 -16.03 5.83
CA ALA A 60 14.20 -15.62 6.53
C ALA A 60 13.89 -16.54 7.72
N VAL A 61 14.08 -17.86 7.56
CA VAL A 61 13.99 -18.81 8.69
C VAL A 61 15.03 -18.49 9.75
N GLY A 62 16.26 -18.14 9.33
CA GLY A 62 17.33 -17.72 10.24
C GLY A 62 16.93 -16.50 11.10
N GLN A 63 16.27 -15.49 10.52
CA GLN A 63 15.76 -14.33 11.24
C GLN A 63 14.71 -14.74 12.29
N ILE A 64 13.79 -15.64 11.94
CA ILE A 64 12.77 -16.18 12.87
C ILE A 64 13.44 -16.91 14.04
N LEU A 65 14.42 -17.78 13.77
CA LEU A 65 15.12 -18.54 14.80
C LEU A 65 16.00 -17.66 15.70
N GLN A 66 16.43 -16.50 15.21
CA GLN A 66 17.17 -15.50 15.99
C GLN A 66 16.24 -14.56 16.78
N GLU A 67 14.93 -14.84 16.80
CA GLU A 67 13.92 -14.03 17.50
C GLU A 67 13.91 -12.54 17.04
N GLN A 68 14.22 -12.28 15.77
CA GLN A 68 14.15 -10.94 15.18
C GLN A 68 12.70 -10.62 14.82
N PHE A 69 11.98 -10.03 15.75
CA PHE A 69 10.57 -9.65 15.59
C PHE A 69 10.36 -8.17 15.87
N ILE A 70 9.46 -7.57 15.11
CA ILE A 70 9.05 -6.18 15.24
C ILE A 70 7.53 -6.09 15.35
N GLN A 71 7.04 -5.03 16.01
CA GLN A 71 5.62 -4.70 16.03
C GLN A 71 5.30 -3.72 14.90
N ILE A 72 4.22 -3.98 14.18
CA ILE A 72 3.83 -3.25 12.98
C ILE A 72 2.38 -2.79 13.08
N ASP A 73 2.11 -1.63 12.52
CA ASP A 73 0.77 -1.12 12.33
C ASP A 73 0.05 -1.88 11.23
N LEU A 74 -1.27 -1.98 11.33
CA LEU A 74 -2.11 -2.68 10.36
C LEU A 74 -3.23 -1.78 9.89
N GLY A 75 -3.49 -1.77 8.60
CA GLY A 75 -4.63 -1.06 8.04
C GLY A 75 -5.92 -1.85 8.18
N SER A 76 -6.97 -1.18 8.68
CA SER A 76 -8.34 -1.63 8.47
C SER A 76 -9.00 -0.80 7.38
N PHE A 77 -9.65 -1.45 6.45
CA PHE A 77 -10.44 -0.88 5.37
C PHE A 77 -11.87 -1.38 5.51
N ASN A 78 -12.75 -0.59 6.09
CA ASN A 78 -14.05 -1.05 6.57
C ASN A 78 -13.88 -2.30 7.47
N GLU A 79 -14.38 -3.47 7.04
CA GLU A 79 -14.30 -4.74 7.78
C GLU A 79 -13.11 -5.64 7.34
N ARG A 80 -12.26 -5.17 6.42
CA ARG A 80 -11.12 -5.90 5.88
C ARG A 80 -9.81 -5.35 6.41
N PHE A 81 -8.73 -6.13 6.30
CA PHE A 81 -7.39 -5.69 6.63
C PHE A 81 -6.52 -5.59 5.37
N PHE A 82 -5.54 -4.68 5.43
CA PHE A 82 -4.44 -4.62 4.48
C PHE A 82 -3.12 -4.43 5.22
N THR A 83 -2.06 -5.00 4.66
CA THR A 83 -0.74 -5.01 5.29
C THR A 83 0.07 -3.76 4.97
N TYR A 84 0.03 -3.30 3.72
CA TYR A 84 0.92 -2.21 3.30
C TYR A 84 0.27 -1.17 2.39
N ALA A 85 -0.83 -1.47 1.68
CA ALA A 85 -1.43 -0.48 0.80
C ALA A 85 -2.93 -0.70 0.54
N ALA A 86 -3.69 0.40 0.64
CA ALA A 86 -5.04 0.52 0.10
C ALA A 86 -5.05 1.65 -0.93
N SER A 87 -5.48 1.41 -2.17
CA SER A 87 -5.40 2.42 -3.22
C SER A 87 -6.54 2.33 -4.24
N PHE A 88 -6.75 3.42 -4.98
CA PHE A 88 -7.69 3.49 -6.08
C PHE A 88 -7.14 4.33 -7.24
N GLY A 89 -7.73 4.17 -8.42
CA GLY A 89 -7.43 4.99 -9.59
C GLY A 89 -6.32 4.44 -10.46
N ALA A 90 -5.54 5.35 -11.06
CA ALA A 90 -4.42 4.97 -11.91
C ALA A 90 -3.36 4.19 -11.13
N PHE A 91 -2.65 3.29 -11.79
CA PHE A 91 -1.60 2.46 -11.20
C PHE A 91 -2.08 1.37 -10.22
N THR A 92 -3.39 1.15 -10.06
CA THR A 92 -3.90 0.00 -9.31
C THR A 92 -3.89 -1.27 -10.19
N ALA A 93 -3.95 -2.46 -9.58
CA ALA A 93 -3.79 -3.76 -10.28
C ALA A 93 -4.73 -3.95 -11.47
N THR A 94 -5.92 -3.36 -11.44
CA THR A 94 -6.89 -3.38 -12.55
C THR A 94 -6.44 -2.59 -13.78
N SER A 95 -5.44 -1.71 -13.65
CA SER A 95 -4.84 -0.93 -14.76
C SER A 95 -3.64 -1.64 -15.41
N TYR A 96 -3.22 -2.79 -14.90
CA TYR A 96 -1.97 -3.46 -15.29
C TYR A 96 -2.01 -4.23 -16.61
N GLU A 97 -3.17 -4.45 -17.23
CA GLU A 97 -3.24 -5.21 -18.49
C GLU A 97 -2.43 -4.60 -19.66
N THR A 98 -1.98 -3.36 -19.53
CA THR A 98 -1.30 -2.65 -20.63
C THR A 98 0.21 -2.43 -20.45
N SER A 99 0.85 -2.78 -19.31
CA SER A 99 2.14 -2.15 -19.00
C SER A 99 3.38 -3.03 -18.84
N GLN A 100 3.31 -4.35 -18.78
CA GLN A 100 4.53 -5.17 -18.60
C GLN A 100 5.52 -5.06 -19.78
N ASN A 101 5.03 -4.83 -21.00
CA ASN A 101 5.89 -4.67 -22.18
C ASN A 101 6.53 -3.27 -22.32
N LEU A 102 5.97 -2.25 -21.64
CA LEU A 102 6.51 -0.89 -21.70
C LEU A 102 7.61 -0.62 -20.66
N LYS A 103 7.60 -1.32 -19.54
CA LYS A 103 8.59 -1.13 -18.46
C LYS A 103 10.02 -1.45 -18.89
N ASN A 104 10.20 -2.35 -19.85
CA ASN A 104 11.51 -2.88 -20.23
C ASN A 104 12.20 -2.13 -21.40
N ALA A 105 11.48 -1.31 -22.17
CA ALA A 105 12.01 -0.79 -23.43
C ALA A 105 12.53 0.64 -23.40
N LEU A 106 11.99 1.56 -22.60
CA LEU A 106 12.28 3.00 -22.73
C LEU A 106 12.35 3.79 -21.41
N GLY A 107 12.29 3.16 -20.25
CA GLY A 107 12.41 3.85 -18.97
C GLY A 107 11.27 4.82 -18.65
N HIS A 108 11.41 5.58 -17.57
CA HIS A 108 10.41 6.51 -17.05
C HIS A 108 9.87 7.53 -18.09
N LEU A 109 10.70 7.98 -19.01
CA LEU A 109 10.32 9.00 -19.99
C LEU A 109 9.26 8.53 -20.99
N ALA A 110 9.32 7.28 -21.42
CA ALA A 110 8.32 6.71 -22.34
C ALA A 110 6.97 6.48 -21.64
N TYR A 111 6.98 6.18 -20.36
CA TYR A 111 5.77 6.07 -19.54
C TYR A 111 5.08 7.44 -19.43
N VAL A 112 5.84 8.50 -19.17
CA VAL A 112 5.36 9.89 -19.14
C VAL A 112 4.75 10.30 -20.48
N LEU A 113 5.43 10.02 -21.59
CA LEU A 113 4.98 10.41 -22.93
C LEU A 113 3.74 9.63 -23.39
N ASN A 114 3.63 8.35 -23.07
CA ASN A 114 2.45 7.56 -23.37
C ASN A 114 1.28 7.92 -22.46
N GLY A 115 1.53 8.15 -21.18
CA GLY A 115 0.52 8.60 -20.22
C GLY A 115 -0.08 9.95 -20.63
N ALA A 116 0.74 10.88 -21.11
CA ALA A 116 0.27 12.17 -21.61
C ALA A 116 -0.71 12.05 -22.78
N LYS A 117 -0.53 11.07 -23.68
CA LYS A 117 -1.48 10.78 -24.76
C LYS A 117 -2.76 10.10 -24.25
N GLN A 118 -2.69 9.41 -23.13
CA GLN A 118 -3.82 8.68 -22.53
C GLN A 118 -4.55 9.48 -21.46
N LEU A 119 -4.07 10.65 -21.07
CA LEU A 119 -4.68 11.48 -20.01
C LEU A 119 -6.20 11.68 -20.24
N VAL A 120 -6.62 11.88 -21.48
CA VAL A 120 -8.03 12.08 -21.85
C VAL A 120 -8.90 10.84 -21.54
N ASN A 121 -8.29 9.65 -21.53
CA ASN A 121 -8.96 8.37 -21.28
C ASN A 121 -8.83 7.90 -19.82
N MET A 122 -8.07 8.60 -18.98
CA MET A 122 -7.93 8.25 -17.58
C MET A 122 -9.21 8.61 -16.81
N LYS A 123 -9.63 7.73 -15.91
CA LYS A 123 -10.83 7.94 -15.12
C LYS A 123 -10.65 9.14 -14.20
N ARG A 124 -11.63 10.03 -14.20
CA ARG A 124 -11.76 11.14 -13.25
C ARG A 124 -12.54 10.64 -12.05
N ILE A 125 -11.96 10.72 -10.88
CA ILE A 125 -12.57 10.17 -9.67
C ILE A 125 -12.90 11.35 -8.75
N PRO A 126 -14.19 11.75 -8.65
CA PRO A 126 -14.60 12.71 -7.65
C PRO A 126 -14.44 12.06 -6.27
N MET A 127 -13.78 12.73 -5.34
CA MET A 127 -13.51 12.18 -4.02
C MET A 127 -13.52 13.31 -2.99
N ARG A 128 -14.23 13.09 -1.89
CA ARG A 128 -14.11 13.84 -0.65
C ARG A 128 -13.22 13.03 0.30
N ILE A 129 -12.27 13.71 0.89
CA ILE A 129 -11.30 13.18 1.84
C ILE A 129 -11.59 13.85 3.17
N GLU A 130 -11.75 13.06 4.23
CA GLU A 130 -11.89 13.55 5.59
C GLU A 130 -10.87 12.86 6.48
N ALA A 131 -9.90 13.62 6.97
CA ALA A 131 -8.95 13.23 8.00
C ALA A 131 -8.82 14.38 9.00
N LYS A 132 -8.27 14.09 10.16
CA LYS A 132 -8.04 15.11 11.19
C LYS A 132 -7.10 16.22 10.68
N GLU A 133 -6.07 15.82 9.94
CA GLU A 133 -5.02 16.69 9.43
C GLU A 133 -5.43 17.42 8.16
N HIS A 134 -6.37 16.84 7.39
CA HIS A 134 -6.76 17.39 6.09
C HIS A 134 -8.17 17.00 5.70
N THR A 135 -8.92 17.98 5.17
CA THR A 135 -10.24 17.76 4.58
C THR A 135 -10.31 18.50 3.25
N GLU A 136 -10.62 17.79 2.19
CA GLU A 136 -10.68 18.34 0.84
C GLU A 136 -11.68 17.56 -0.02
N GLU A 137 -12.30 18.25 -0.97
CA GLU A 137 -13.10 17.66 -2.04
C GLU A 137 -12.49 18.05 -3.39
N GLY A 138 -12.32 17.07 -4.27
CA GLY A 138 -11.68 17.29 -5.56
C GLY A 138 -11.90 16.15 -6.55
N VAL A 139 -11.24 16.26 -7.70
CA VAL A 139 -11.18 15.19 -8.70
C VAL A 139 -9.76 14.68 -8.76
N TYR A 140 -9.63 13.38 -8.58
CA TYR A 140 -8.34 12.72 -8.46
C TYR A 140 -8.09 11.71 -9.57
N LEU A 141 -6.82 11.51 -9.87
CA LEU A 141 -6.31 10.48 -10.76
C LEU A 141 -5.96 9.22 -9.99
N TYR A 142 -5.44 9.38 -8.77
CA TYR A 142 -4.97 8.34 -7.89
C TYR A 142 -5.15 8.74 -6.42
N GLY A 143 -5.39 7.76 -5.57
CA GLY A 143 -5.30 7.88 -4.12
C GLY A 143 -4.78 6.60 -3.50
N GLY A 144 -3.91 6.75 -2.50
CA GLY A 144 -3.34 5.63 -1.76
C GLY A 144 -3.11 5.96 -0.29
N VAL A 145 -3.32 4.98 0.55
CA VAL A 145 -3.00 4.95 1.98
C VAL A 145 -2.03 3.80 2.19
N THR A 146 -0.87 4.06 2.77
CA THR A 146 0.23 3.09 2.77
C THR A 146 0.97 3.05 4.09
N ASN A 147 1.57 1.89 4.36
CA ASN A 147 2.54 1.63 5.41
C ASN A 147 3.74 0.91 4.78
N THR A 148 4.33 1.51 3.74
CA THR A 148 5.43 0.90 3.01
C THR A 148 6.22 1.96 2.26
N THR A 149 7.51 1.71 2.09
CA THR A 149 8.37 2.57 1.27
C THR A 149 8.21 2.35 -0.23
N THR A 150 7.50 1.28 -0.66
CA THR A 150 7.37 0.95 -2.08
C THR A 150 5.98 0.41 -2.39
N ILE A 151 5.34 0.93 -3.43
CA ILE A 151 4.03 0.49 -3.89
C ILE A 151 4.14 -0.03 -5.32
N GLY A 152 3.90 -1.35 -5.49
CA GLY A 152 3.83 -2.01 -6.79
C GLY A 152 5.06 -1.83 -7.68
N GLY A 153 6.24 -1.53 -7.11
CA GLY A 153 7.47 -1.25 -7.85
C GLY A 153 7.41 -0.01 -8.75
N VAL A 154 6.35 0.80 -8.65
CA VAL A 154 6.12 1.99 -9.49
C VAL A 154 6.46 3.27 -8.76
N TYR A 155 6.23 3.29 -7.47
CA TYR A 155 6.33 4.45 -6.63
C TYR A 155 7.04 4.09 -5.33
N SER A 156 7.97 4.93 -4.88
CA SER A 156 8.61 4.72 -3.58
C SER A 156 8.69 6.01 -2.78
N LEU A 157 8.26 5.92 -1.52
CA LEU A 157 8.41 6.99 -0.53
C LEU A 157 9.86 7.08 -0.03
N PRO A 158 10.33 8.26 0.38
CA PRO A 158 11.54 8.37 1.15
C PRO A 158 11.46 7.53 2.43
N GLU A 159 12.56 6.88 2.77
CA GLU A 159 12.58 6.02 3.98
C GLU A 159 12.33 6.80 5.27
N GLU A 160 12.71 8.07 5.30
CA GLU A 160 12.51 8.99 6.41
C GLU A 160 11.04 9.40 6.62
N GLU A 161 10.19 9.23 5.61
CA GLU A 161 8.76 9.57 5.67
C GLU A 161 7.88 8.38 6.09
N VAL A 162 8.44 7.17 6.20
CA VAL A 162 7.68 5.95 6.52
C VAL A 162 8.17 5.34 7.81
N GLU A 163 7.32 5.36 8.83
CA GLU A 163 7.52 4.67 10.09
C GLU A 163 6.47 3.58 10.27
N LEU A 164 6.89 2.32 10.27
CA LEU A 164 5.97 1.16 10.20
C LEU A 164 5.13 0.93 11.47
N ASN A 165 5.37 1.70 12.55
CA ASN A 165 4.77 1.46 13.85
C ASN A 165 4.57 2.74 14.68
N ASP A 166 4.39 3.89 14.04
CA ASP A 166 4.13 5.19 14.69
C ASP A 166 2.63 5.46 14.93
N GLY A 167 1.75 4.58 14.44
CA GLY A 167 0.29 4.71 14.53
C GLY A 167 -0.30 5.56 13.43
N LYS A 168 0.41 5.80 12.32
CA LYS A 168 -0.07 6.58 11.19
C LYS A 168 0.26 5.89 9.87
N PHE A 169 -0.44 6.31 8.84
CA PHE A 169 -0.19 5.94 7.45
C PHE A 169 0.13 7.16 6.62
N GLU A 170 0.90 6.96 5.57
CA GLU A 170 1.12 7.92 4.51
C GLU A 170 -0.11 7.93 3.59
N VAL A 171 -0.73 9.09 3.43
CA VAL A 171 -1.79 9.32 2.46
C VAL A 171 -1.24 10.15 1.32
N MET A 172 -1.31 9.59 0.12
CA MET A 172 -0.97 10.31 -1.10
C MET A 172 -2.13 10.35 -2.07
N MET A 173 -2.48 11.55 -2.50
CA MET A 173 -3.49 11.80 -3.51
C MET A 173 -2.88 12.57 -4.68
N VAL A 174 -3.18 12.14 -5.89
CA VAL A 174 -2.80 12.84 -7.11
C VAL A 174 -4.06 13.44 -7.73
N ARG A 175 -4.16 14.77 -7.71
CA ARG A 175 -5.28 15.49 -8.35
C ARG A 175 -5.26 15.23 -9.85
N TYR A 176 -6.43 15.23 -10.46
CA TYR A 176 -6.55 15.06 -11.91
C TYR A 176 -5.94 16.26 -12.63
N PRO A 177 -4.83 16.10 -13.38
CA PRO A 177 -4.19 17.22 -14.08
C PRO A 177 -5.11 17.76 -15.19
N LYS A 178 -5.20 19.07 -15.31
CA LYS A 178 -6.07 19.75 -16.29
C LYS A 178 -5.46 19.81 -17.67
N THR A 179 -4.12 19.75 -17.74
CA THR A 179 -3.35 19.90 -18.99
C THR A 179 -2.26 18.85 -19.08
N VAL A 180 -1.78 18.58 -20.31
CA VAL A 180 -0.64 17.67 -20.55
C VAL A 180 0.65 18.15 -19.86
N PRO A 181 1.00 19.46 -19.87
CA PRO A 181 2.14 19.94 -19.10
C PRO A 181 2.04 19.68 -17.59
N GLU A 182 0.86 19.92 -16.97
CA GLU A 182 0.63 19.59 -15.55
C GLU A 182 0.83 18.10 -15.30
N TYR A 183 0.23 17.23 -16.12
CA TYR A 183 0.42 15.78 -16.01
C TYR A 183 1.91 15.40 -16.05
N THR A 184 2.64 15.93 -17.04
CA THR A 184 4.06 15.64 -17.22
C THR A 184 4.88 16.12 -16.01
N SER A 185 4.60 17.34 -15.51
CA SER A 185 5.24 17.89 -14.32
C SER A 185 4.99 17.01 -13.09
N THR A 186 3.73 16.65 -12.85
CA THR A 186 3.34 15.82 -11.69
C THR A 186 4.01 14.44 -11.73
N VAL A 187 4.04 13.78 -12.89
CA VAL A 187 4.71 12.47 -13.03
C VAL A 187 6.22 12.59 -12.83
N LEU A 188 6.85 13.64 -13.33
CA LEU A 188 8.29 13.89 -13.09
C LEU A 188 8.58 14.17 -11.62
N ASN A 189 7.73 14.97 -10.96
CA ASN A 189 7.87 15.26 -9.53
C ASN A 189 7.70 13.99 -8.68
N LEU A 190 6.73 13.13 -8.98
CA LEU A 190 6.61 11.81 -8.36
C LEU A 190 7.86 10.95 -8.55
N ALA A 191 8.41 10.93 -9.77
CA ALA A 191 9.61 10.15 -10.09
C ALA A 191 10.86 10.59 -9.33
N VAL A 192 10.97 11.88 -9.00
CA VAL A 192 12.08 12.44 -8.20
C VAL A 192 11.72 12.65 -6.73
N ARG A 193 10.58 12.10 -6.28
CA ARG A 193 10.08 12.17 -4.90
C ARG A 193 9.89 13.61 -4.40
N ASN A 194 9.51 14.52 -5.29
CA ASN A 194 9.15 15.89 -4.95
C ASN A 194 7.64 16.02 -4.73
N TYR A 195 7.21 15.92 -3.50
CA TYR A 195 5.79 15.99 -3.11
C TYR A 195 5.25 17.43 -2.96
N ASN A 196 6.07 18.45 -3.21
CA ASN A 196 5.65 19.85 -3.20
C ASN A 196 4.94 20.28 -4.50
N ASP A 197 4.58 19.33 -5.38
CA ASP A 197 3.77 19.60 -6.58
C ASP A 197 2.34 19.97 -6.17
N PRO A 198 1.73 21.03 -6.75
CA PRO A 198 0.35 21.43 -6.43
C PRO A 198 -0.71 20.34 -6.69
N ASN A 199 -0.42 19.40 -7.57
CA ASN A 199 -1.33 18.27 -7.85
C ASN A 199 -1.09 17.06 -6.94
N ILE A 200 -0.09 17.11 -6.05
CA ILE A 200 0.18 16.05 -5.08
C ILE A 200 -0.25 16.55 -3.71
N LEU A 201 -1.12 15.81 -3.05
CA LEU A 201 -1.43 15.97 -1.64
C LEU A 201 -0.77 14.80 -0.90
N PHE A 202 0.07 15.11 0.07
CA PHE A 202 0.76 14.12 0.91
C PHE A 202 0.66 14.52 2.38
N PHE A 203 0.22 13.60 3.23
CA PHE A 203 0.11 13.81 4.67
C PHE A 203 0.07 12.47 5.40
N HIS A 204 0.26 12.51 6.73
CA HIS A 204 0.19 11.35 7.61
C HIS A 204 -1.07 11.43 8.47
N THR A 205 -1.74 10.29 8.68
CA THR A 205 -2.93 10.23 9.54
C THR A 205 -3.14 8.83 10.11
N ASP A 206 -3.81 8.76 11.26
CA ASP A 206 -4.27 7.52 11.87
C ASP A 206 -5.66 7.10 11.36
N HIS A 207 -6.38 8.02 10.73
CA HIS A 207 -7.74 7.79 10.24
C HIS A 207 -8.07 8.66 9.03
N VAL A 208 -8.65 8.05 8.00
CA VAL A 208 -9.16 8.77 6.83
C VAL A 208 -10.44 8.14 6.30
N VAL A 209 -11.38 8.98 5.89
CA VAL A 209 -12.60 8.60 5.17
C VAL A 209 -12.50 9.10 3.74
N PHE A 210 -12.76 8.21 2.78
CA PHE A 210 -12.95 8.55 1.38
C PHE A 210 -14.41 8.38 1.01
N GLU A 211 -14.98 9.39 0.37
CA GLU A 211 -16.38 9.42 -0.06
C GLU A 211 -16.48 9.92 -1.50
N SER A 212 -17.17 9.17 -2.35
CA SER A 212 -17.33 9.48 -3.77
C SER A 212 -18.79 9.43 -4.17
N THR A 213 -19.18 10.28 -5.12
CA THR A 213 -20.50 10.24 -5.77
C THR A 213 -20.61 9.08 -6.78
N GLU A 214 -19.50 8.43 -7.11
CA GLU A 214 -19.44 7.30 -8.03
C GLU A 214 -18.87 6.06 -7.32
N VAL A 215 -19.15 4.90 -7.88
CA VAL A 215 -18.53 3.64 -7.43
C VAL A 215 -17.06 3.62 -7.87
N VAL A 216 -16.17 3.44 -6.91
CA VAL A 216 -14.73 3.42 -7.09
C VAL A 216 -14.18 2.05 -6.71
N PRO A 217 -13.50 1.33 -7.63
CA PRO A 217 -12.79 0.11 -7.29
C PRO A 217 -11.53 0.43 -6.50
N PHE A 218 -11.37 -0.23 -5.36
CA PHE A 218 -10.17 -0.18 -4.54
C PHE A 218 -9.34 -1.44 -4.71
N THR A 219 -8.04 -1.31 -4.45
CA THR A 219 -7.13 -2.44 -4.27
C THR A 219 -6.58 -2.44 -2.86
N LEU A 220 -6.43 -3.62 -2.28
CA LEU A 220 -5.78 -3.85 -0.99
C LEU A 220 -4.61 -4.79 -1.23
N ASP A 221 -3.39 -4.36 -0.90
CA ASP A 221 -2.16 -5.12 -1.11
C ASP A 221 -2.01 -5.67 -2.55
N GLY A 222 -2.44 -4.87 -3.55
CA GLY A 222 -2.39 -5.24 -4.96
C GLY A 222 -3.53 -6.11 -5.47
N GLU A 223 -4.43 -6.58 -4.63
CA GLU A 223 -5.61 -7.38 -4.99
C GLU A 223 -6.90 -6.55 -4.96
N PHE A 224 -7.96 -7.04 -5.61
CA PHE A 224 -9.25 -6.35 -5.63
C PHE A 224 -9.84 -6.20 -4.23
N GLY A 225 -9.92 -4.97 -3.76
CA GLY A 225 -10.40 -4.55 -2.45
C GLY A 225 -11.92 -4.37 -2.34
N GLY A 226 -12.62 -4.35 -3.48
CA GLY A 226 -14.06 -4.11 -3.58
C GLY A 226 -14.39 -2.76 -4.19
N ASP A 227 -15.64 -2.64 -4.60
CA ASP A 227 -16.23 -1.43 -5.14
C ASP A 227 -16.88 -0.61 -4.01
N GLN A 228 -16.48 0.64 -3.82
CA GLN A 228 -16.93 1.49 -2.72
C GLN A 228 -17.40 2.86 -3.22
N THR A 229 -18.42 3.40 -2.60
CA THR A 229 -18.76 4.85 -2.65
C THR A 229 -18.28 5.56 -1.39
N ARG A 230 -18.08 4.82 -0.30
CA ARG A 230 -17.50 5.29 0.96
C ARG A 230 -16.64 4.19 1.57
N CYS A 231 -15.44 4.55 1.97
CA CYS A 231 -14.63 3.67 2.81
C CYS A 231 -13.98 4.46 3.94
N GLU A 232 -13.74 3.74 5.03
CA GLU A 232 -13.14 4.25 6.24
C GLU A 232 -11.91 3.41 6.55
N ILE A 233 -10.77 4.09 6.71
CA ILE A 233 -9.47 3.46 6.93
C ILE A 233 -8.93 3.92 8.28
N HIS A 234 -8.57 2.95 9.13
CA HIS A 234 -7.90 3.22 10.40
C HIS A 234 -6.53 2.54 10.46
N CYS A 235 -5.60 3.22 11.08
CA CYS A 235 -4.34 2.64 11.49
C CYS A 235 -4.50 1.95 12.85
N LEU A 236 -4.35 0.64 12.87
CA LEU A 236 -4.33 -0.15 14.10
C LEU A 236 -2.89 -0.21 14.59
N HIS A 237 -2.58 0.66 15.55
CA HIS A 237 -1.22 0.85 16.04
C HIS A 237 -0.64 -0.41 16.68
N LYS A 238 0.55 -0.83 16.20
CA LYS A 238 1.29 -2.03 16.70
C LYS A 238 0.42 -3.27 16.80
N ALA A 239 -0.44 -3.48 15.80
CA ALA A 239 -1.51 -4.47 15.85
C ALA A 239 -1.01 -5.92 15.83
N TYR A 240 0.17 -6.17 15.30
CA TYR A 240 0.73 -7.52 15.22
C TYR A 240 2.25 -7.52 15.30
N THR A 241 2.80 -8.70 15.62
CA THR A 241 4.24 -8.93 15.71
C THR A 241 4.68 -9.88 14.60
N ILE A 242 5.63 -9.46 13.77
CA ILE A 242 6.14 -10.22 12.62
C ILE A 242 7.68 -10.23 12.64
N ASN A 243 8.31 -11.28 12.07
CA ASN A 243 9.76 -11.24 11.88
C ASN A 243 10.16 -10.09 10.95
N GLY A 244 11.28 -9.47 11.27
CA GLY A 244 11.81 -8.34 10.51
C GLY A 244 12.93 -7.67 11.27
N THR A 245 13.69 -6.83 10.58
CA THR A 245 14.83 -6.10 11.16
C THR A 245 14.68 -4.60 11.04
N ARG A 246 13.62 -4.14 10.38
CA ARG A 246 13.39 -2.73 10.09
C ARG A 246 12.18 -2.23 10.87
N GLU A 247 12.42 -1.33 11.81
CA GLU A 247 11.40 -0.62 12.59
C GLU A 247 11.04 0.75 11.97
N ARG A 248 11.85 1.20 10.97
CA ARG A 248 11.70 2.47 10.24
C ARG A 248 11.75 2.23 8.74
#